data_7f1903f542f185b6420437684d9c9187
#
_entry.id   7f1903f542f185b6420437684d9c9187
#
_cell.length_a   1.000
_cell.length_b   1.000
_cell.length_c   1.000
_cell.angle_alpha   90.00
_cell.angle_beta   90.00
_cell.angle_gamma   90.00
#
_symmetry.space_group_name_H-M   'P 1'
#
loop_
_entity.id
_entity.type
_entity.pdbx_description
1 polymer ?
#
loop_
_entity_poly.entity_id
_entity_poly.type
_entity_poly.pdbx_seq_one_letter_code
_entity_poly.pdbx_strand_id
1 'polypeptide(L)'
;MLDFPNQSRVFDPTRRAVRFWGHDGAMEWSFYVSEDALKLLQPAMTRDEAALLSAFDSSRLAIYAAAKKAYKRSRKGSYELAAADF
;
A
#
# COMPACT_ATOMS: atom_id res chain seq x y z
N MET A 1 -1.87 15.00 10.13
CA MET A 1 -1.74 13.56 10.41
C MET A 1 -2.26 12.78 9.21
N LEU A 2 -1.55 11.75 8.80
CA LEU A 2 -1.96 10.92 7.67
C LEU A 2 -3.04 9.93 8.10
N ASP A 3 -4.19 9.95 7.42
CA ASP A 3 -5.32 9.06 7.65
C ASP A 3 -5.71 8.36 6.35
N PHE A 4 -6.54 7.32 6.46
CA PHE A 4 -6.96 6.53 5.31
C PHE A 4 -8.49 6.40 5.25
N PRO A 5 -9.21 7.53 5.04
CA PRO A 5 -10.67 7.49 4.96
C PRO A 5 -11.19 6.84 3.67
N ASN A 6 -10.39 6.88 2.60
CA ASN A 6 -10.75 6.26 1.32
C ASN A 6 -10.32 4.80 1.34
N GLN A 7 -11.28 3.88 1.35
CA GLN A 7 -11.02 2.44 1.39
C GLN A 7 -10.73 1.82 0.02
N SER A 8 -10.77 2.62 -1.04
CA SER A 8 -10.52 2.13 -2.40
C SER A 8 -9.10 1.63 -2.55
N ARG A 9 -8.92 0.63 -3.40
CA ARG A 9 -7.61 0.13 -3.80
C ARG A 9 -7.72 -0.38 -5.23
N VAL A 10 -6.64 -0.24 -5.99
CA VAL A 10 -6.60 -0.58 -7.40
C VAL A 10 -5.30 -1.33 -7.70
N PHE A 11 -5.40 -2.42 -8.46
CA PHE A 11 -4.21 -3.12 -8.95
C PHE A 11 -3.59 -2.34 -10.10
N ASP A 12 -2.29 -2.06 -10.01
CA ASP A 12 -1.51 -1.43 -11.07
C ASP A 12 -0.65 -2.51 -11.75
N PRO A 13 -1.01 -2.95 -12.96
CA PRO A 13 -0.28 -4.04 -13.62
C PRO A 13 1.12 -3.63 -14.07
N THR A 14 1.35 -2.36 -14.35
CA THR A 14 2.66 -1.88 -14.79
C THR A 14 3.66 -1.97 -13.64
N ARG A 15 3.26 -1.54 -12.45
CA ARG A 15 4.12 -1.59 -11.26
C ARG A 15 4.06 -2.93 -10.53
N ARG A 16 3.14 -3.80 -10.86
CA ARG A 16 2.84 -5.02 -10.09
C ARG A 16 2.67 -4.65 -8.61
N ALA A 17 1.72 -3.75 -8.35
CA ALA A 17 1.48 -3.19 -7.03
C ALA A 17 0.01 -2.87 -6.83
N VAL A 18 -0.41 -2.71 -5.58
CA VAL A 18 -1.74 -2.23 -5.24
C VAL A 18 -1.63 -0.76 -4.85
N ARG A 19 -2.37 0.08 -5.54
CA ARG A 19 -2.45 1.52 -5.26
C ARG A 19 -3.54 1.79 -4.26
N PHE A 20 -3.24 2.65 -3.31
CA PHE A 20 -4.21 3.14 -2.33
C PHE A 20 -3.89 4.59 -1.97
N TRP A 21 -4.74 5.22 -1.19
CA TRP A 21 -4.62 6.66 -0.93
C TRP A 21 -4.65 6.96 0.55
N GLY A 22 -3.78 7.90 0.96
CA GLY A 22 -3.79 8.48 2.27
C GLY A 22 -4.09 9.98 2.18
N HIS A 23 -4.63 10.54 3.24
CA HIS A 23 -5.00 11.95 3.32
C HIS A 23 -4.33 12.61 4.51
N ASP A 24 -3.83 13.82 4.29
CA ASP A 24 -3.35 14.69 5.35
C ASP A 24 -4.09 16.02 5.19
N GLY A 25 -5.14 16.20 5.98
CA GLY A 25 -6.07 17.30 5.79
C GLY A 25 -6.75 17.21 4.43
N ALA A 26 -6.66 18.25 3.63
CA ALA A 26 -7.22 18.29 2.29
C ALA A 26 -6.31 17.64 1.23
N MET A 27 -5.07 17.30 1.58
CA MET A 27 -4.10 16.74 0.63
C MET A 27 -4.26 15.23 0.53
N GLU A 28 -4.29 14.73 -0.70
CA GLU A 28 -4.35 13.28 -0.97
C GLU A 28 -3.03 12.83 -1.58
N TRP A 29 -2.53 11.68 -1.09
CA TRP A 29 -1.27 11.11 -1.54
C TRP A 29 -1.48 9.68 -2.02
N SER A 30 -0.83 9.32 -3.13
CA SER A 30 -0.86 7.96 -3.64
C SER A 30 0.24 7.11 -3.02
N PHE A 31 -0.13 5.88 -2.65
CA PHE A 31 0.79 4.86 -2.13
C PHE A 31 0.66 3.61 -2.99
N TYR A 32 1.77 2.95 -3.20
CA TYR A 32 1.83 1.68 -3.94
C TYR A 32 2.51 0.65 -3.06
N VAL A 33 1.83 -0.45 -2.79
CA VAL A 33 2.45 -1.58 -2.07
C VAL A 33 2.77 -2.66 -3.08
N SER A 34 4.05 -3.08 -3.11
CA SER A 34 4.54 -4.00 -4.14
C SER A 34 3.99 -5.41 -3.94
N GLU A 35 3.99 -6.18 -5.03
CA GLU A 35 3.64 -7.59 -5.01
C GLU A 35 4.53 -8.35 -4.01
N ASP A 36 5.83 -8.06 -3.99
CA ASP A 36 6.76 -8.72 -3.07
C ASP A 36 6.45 -8.41 -1.61
N ALA A 37 6.05 -7.17 -1.30
CA ALA A 37 5.62 -6.80 0.04
C ALA A 37 4.36 -7.55 0.44
N LEU A 38 3.39 -7.65 -0.47
CA LEU A 38 2.15 -8.41 -0.22
C LEU A 38 2.44 -9.88 0.00
N LYS A 39 3.37 -10.45 -0.77
CA LYS A 39 3.78 -11.85 -0.60
C LYS A 39 4.45 -12.09 0.74
N LEU A 40 5.20 -11.12 1.22
CA LEU A 40 5.79 -11.18 2.56
C LEU A 40 4.71 -11.20 3.65
N LEU A 41 3.68 -10.37 3.50
CA LEU A 41 2.59 -10.26 4.46
C LEU A 41 1.63 -11.46 4.40
N GLN A 42 1.45 -12.02 3.20
CA GLN A 42 0.55 -13.15 2.96
C GLN A 42 1.30 -14.22 2.14
N PRO A 43 2.16 -15.02 2.77
CA PRO A 43 3.03 -15.96 2.04
C PRO A 43 2.29 -17.00 1.19
N ALA A 44 1.06 -17.33 1.56
CA ALA A 44 0.25 -18.32 0.83
C ALA A 44 -0.46 -17.75 -0.40
N MET A 45 -0.43 -16.42 -0.62
CA MET A 45 -1.15 -15.84 -1.74
C MET A 45 -0.57 -16.28 -3.09
N THR A 46 -1.45 -16.43 -4.09
CA THR A 46 -1.04 -16.55 -5.48
C THR A 46 -0.76 -15.15 -6.03
N ARG A 47 -0.27 -15.04 -7.28
CA ARG A 47 0.19 -13.74 -7.80
C ARG A 47 -0.76 -13.14 -8.84
N ASP A 48 -2.00 -13.58 -8.86
CA ASP A 48 -3.04 -12.99 -9.71
C ASP A 48 -3.62 -11.73 -9.03
N GLU A 49 -4.28 -10.91 -9.83
CA GLU A 49 -4.84 -9.64 -9.37
C GLU A 49 -5.77 -9.82 -8.16
N ALA A 50 -6.70 -10.77 -8.24
CA ALA A 50 -7.66 -10.99 -7.16
C ALA A 50 -6.95 -11.36 -5.86
N ALA A 51 -5.90 -12.17 -5.92
CA ALA A 51 -5.13 -12.56 -4.74
C ALA A 51 -4.36 -11.38 -4.15
N LEU A 52 -3.79 -10.51 -4.99
CA LEU A 52 -3.10 -9.32 -4.51
C LEU A 52 -4.06 -8.36 -3.81
N LEU A 53 -5.24 -8.14 -4.36
CA LEU A 53 -6.24 -7.28 -3.74
C LEU A 53 -6.74 -7.87 -2.42
N SER A 54 -6.94 -9.17 -2.37
CA SER A 54 -7.35 -9.86 -1.14
C SER A 54 -6.25 -9.79 -0.07
N ALA A 55 -4.99 -9.95 -0.46
CA ALA A 55 -3.86 -9.85 0.46
C ALA A 55 -3.76 -8.42 1.03
N PHE A 56 -3.98 -7.42 0.19
CA PHE A 56 -4.04 -6.03 0.64
C PHE A 56 -5.13 -5.85 1.70
N ASP A 57 -6.34 -6.32 1.41
CA ASP A 57 -7.46 -6.18 2.35
C ASP A 57 -7.19 -6.86 3.69
N SER A 58 -6.54 -8.03 3.66
CA SER A 58 -6.19 -8.77 4.88
C SER A 58 -5.07 -8.13 5.68
N SER A 59 -4.29 -7.23 5.08
CA SER A 59 -3.08 -6.66 5.68
C SER A 59 -3.16 -5.14 5.84
N ARG A 60 -4.34 -4.55 5.77
CA ARG A 60 -4.49 -3.09 5.78
C ARG A 60 -3.80 -2.40 6.95
N LEU A 61 -3.91 -2.93 8.16
CA LEU A 61 -3.31 -2.30 9.33
C LEU A 61 -1.80 -2.20 9.21
N ALA A 62 -1.15 -3.29 8.79
CA ALA A 62 0.30 -3.30 8.59
C ALA A 62 0.71 -2.36 7.46
N ILE A 63 -0.05 -2.35 6.36
CA ILE A 63 0.24 -1.50 5.20
C ILE A 63 0.08 -0.02 5.58
N TYR A 64 -0.97 0.34 6.28
CA TYR A 64 -1.19 1.71 6.72
C TYR A 64 -0.10 2.18 7.70
N ALA A 65 0.36 1.30 8.58
CA ALA A 65 1.44 1.61 9.49
C ALA A 65 2.75 1.91 8.73
N ALA A 66 3.06 1.09 7.72
CA ALA A 66 4.24 1.31 6.87
C ALA A 66 4.11 2.61 6.07
N ALA A 67 2.91 2.91 5.56
CA ALA A 67 2.65 4.15 4.83
C ALA A 67 2.87 5.38 5.71
N LYS A 68 2.41 5.34 6.95
CA LYS A 68 2.62 6.44 7.90
C LYS A 68 4.11 6.67 8.18
N LYS A 69 4.88 5.59 8.33
CA LYS A 69 6.33 5.70 8.52
C LYS A 69 7.01 6.32 7.30
N ALA A 70 6.65 5.86 6.11
CA ALA A 70 7.22 6.39 4.87
C ALA A 70 6.91 7.89 4.71
N TYR A 71 5.68 8.27 5.00
CA TYR A 71 5.23 9.66 4.92
C TYR A 71 5.98 10.56 5.89
N LYS A 72 6.21 10.11 7.12
CA LYS A 72 6.99 10.86 8.11
C LYS A 72 8.45 11.01 7.71
N ARG A 73 9.02 9.96 7.12
CA ARG A 73 10.45 9.92 6.79
C ARG A 73 10.83 10.88 5.68
N SER A 74 9.96 11.05 4.69
CA SER A 74 10.24 11.88 3.52
C SER A 74 8.96 12.33 2.83
N ARG A 75 8.93 13.59 2.39
CA ARG A 75 7.80 14.12 1.61
C ARG A 75 8.09 13.89 0.14
N LYS A 76 7.19 13.17 -0.53
CA LYS A 76 7.30 12.83 -1.95
C LYS A 76 5.98 13.07 -2.65
N GLY A 77 5.97 13.02 -3.99
CA GLY A 77 4.74 13.09 -4.77
C GLY A 77 3.91 11.82 -4.67
N SER A 78 4.58 10.68 -4.58
CA SER A 78 3.96 9.38 -4.31
C SER A 78 4.92 8.51 -3.52
N TYR A 79 4.41 7.39 -2.99
CA TYR A 79 5.19 6.52 -2.11
C TYR A 79 5.10 5.08 -2.59
N GLU A 80 6.23 4.38 -2.59
CA GLU A 80 6.29 2.97 -2.91
C GLU A 80 6.75 2.20 -1.68
N LEU A 81 5.92 1.25 -1.25
CA LEU A 81 6.20 0.40 -0.11
C LEU A 81 6.69 -0.95 -0.63
N ALA A 82 7.95 -1.24 -0.39
CA ALA A 82 8.59 -2.49 -0.77
C ALA A 82 8.62 -3.45 0.42
N ALA A 83 9.07 -4.70 0.16
CA ALA A 83 9.18 -5.69 1.22
C ALA A 83 10.03 -5.20 2.40
N ALA A 84 11.08 -4.42 2.12
CA ALA A 84 11.97 -3.89 3.15
C ALA A 84 11.29 -2.87 4.08
N ASP A 85 10.11 -2.36 3.72
CA ASP A 85 9.36 -1.42 4.56
C ASP A 85 8.52 -2.12 5.64
N PHE A 86 8.56 -3.45 5.67
CA PHE A 86 7.75 -4.27 6.60
C PHE A 86 8.56 -5.14 7.54
#